data_4db8b737739d1a36270b12e941c5d930
#
_entry.id   4db8b737739d1a36270b12e941c5d930
#
_cell.length_a   1.000
_cell.length_b   1.000
_cell.length_c   1.000
_cell.angle_alpha   90.00
_cell.angle_beta   90.00
_cell.angle_gamma   90.00
#
_symmetry.space_group_name_H-M   'P 1'
#
loop_
_entity.id
_entity.type
_entity.pdbx_description
1 polymer ?
#
loop_
_entity_poly.entity_id
_entity_poly.type
_entity_poly.pdbx_seq_one_letter_code
_entity_poly.pdbx_strand_id
1 'polypeptide(L)'
;MRFALMTEPQQGLTYAELLDLARAAESAGLEAFFRSDHSGSFAGPPDGPTTDAWATLAGLARDTTTIRIGSLVSPVTYRIPGSFAKVVATVDEMSGGRVEVGLGAGWNEPEHRQLGIPFPPLRERYDRLEETLAIVHGLWTEPDGWGYDGEHWQLSDAHLRPPATFSGRRHPHLILGGDGGPRLARLVATYADEFNRGSATPARAREAFGRVAEACKAIGRDPESVVLSAMVGVLVAETEAELLDRVRLQREFFGEGGADADAWLAERRDRWIMGTPDAAQARIEALAAAGVQRIMLQDFLPRDLEMVALLGRLAAG
;
A
#
# COMPACT_ATOMS: atom_id res chain seq x y z
N MET A 1 12.71 4.29 12.52
CA MET A 1 11.40 4.08 11.88
C MET A 1 11.52 4.48 10.41
N ARG A 2 10.89 3.77 9.48
CA ARG A 2 10.84 4.14 8.06
C ARG A 2 9.47 4.70 7.72
N PHE A 3 9.38 5.63 6.77
CA PHE A 3 8.13 6.29 6.42
C PHE A 3 7.93 6.31 4.92
N ALA A 4 6.70 6.02 4.50
CA ALA A 4 6.25 6.12 3.12
C ALA A 4 4.95 6.93 3.05
N LEU A 5 4.75 7.69 1.99
CA LEU A 5 3.47 8.31 1.71
C LEU A 5 2.56 7.31 1.00
N MET A 6 1.32 7.20 1.43
CA MET A 6 0.27 6.42 0.78
C MET A 6 -0.88 7.36 0.37
N THR A 7 -1.29 7.33 -0.88
CA THR A 7 -2.37 8.18 -1.37
C THR A 7 -3.49 7.38 -2.04
N GLU A 8 -4.66 8.00 -2.12
CA GLU A 8 -5.89 7.45 -2.69
C GLU A 8 -6.28 8.21 -3.98
N PRO A 9 -5.58 8.01 -5.12
CA PRO A 9 -5.76 8.84 -6.31
C PRO A 9 -7.13 8.72 -6.97
N GLN A 10 -7.82 7.59 -6.77
CA GLN A 10 -9.21 7.40 -7.26
C GLN A 10 -10.21 8.38 -6.63
N GLN A 11 -9.78 9.14 -5.64
CA GLN A 11 -10.57 10.22 -5.05
C GLN A 11 -10.47 11.55 -5.85
N GLY A 12 -10.11 11.47 -7.13
CA GLY A 12 -10.16 12.59 -8.06
C GLY A 12 -8.80 13.23 -8.37
N LEU A 13 -7.68 12.50 -8.28
CA LEU A 13 -6.38 13.01 -8.70
C LEU A 13 -6.12 12.72 -10.18
N THR A 14 -5.66 13.77 -10.89
CA THR A 14 -5.03 13.62 -12.21
C THR A 14 -3.61 13.05 -12.07
N TYR A 15 -3.01 12.60 -13.19
CA TYR A 15 -1.61 12.17 -13.17
C TYR A 15 -0.64 13.30 -12.77
N ALA A 16 -0.91 14.54 -13.22
CA ALA A 16 -0.07 15.69 -12.87
C ALA A 16 -0.05 15.93 -11.35
N GLU A 17 -1.22 15.95 -10.71
CA GLU A 17 -1.32 16.10 -9.25
C GLU A 17 -0.68 14.92 -8.50
N LEU A 18 -0.82 13.70 -9.01
CA LEU A 18 -0.16 12.52 -8.45
C LEU A 18 1.37 12.62 -8.54
N LEU A 19 1.89 13.15 -9.65
CA LEU A 19 3.31 13.37 -9.85
C LEU A 19 3.85 14.46 -8.92
N ASP A 20 3.12 15.57 -8.76
CA ASP A 20 3.49 16.64 -7.85
C ASP A 20 3.58 16.13 -6.41
N LEU A 21 2.63 15.31 -6.00
CA LEU A 21 2.62 14.67 -4.68
C LEU A 21 3.80 13.70 -4.51
N ALA A 22 4.10 12.87 -5.52
CA ALA A 22 5.22 11.94 -5.47
C ALA A 22 6.59 12.68 -5.38
N ARG A 23 6.74 13.78 -6.12
CA ARG A 23 7.93 14.63 -6.06
C ARG A 23 8.06 15.37 -4.73
N ALA A 24 6.94 15.80 -4.16
CA ALA A 24 6.94 16.38 -2.81
C ALA A 24 7.40 15.35 -1.77
N ALA A 25 6.90 14.12 -1.85
CA ALA A 25 7.33 13.03 -0.97
C ALA A 25 8.83 12.70 -1.15
N GLU A 26 9.32 12.67 -2.39
CA GLU A 26 10.75 12.48 -2.72
C GLU A 26 11.60 13.60 -2.12
N SER A 27 11.19 14.85 -2.31
CA SER A 27 11.89 16.03 -1.80
C SER A 27 11.87 16.12 -0.27
N ALA A 28 10.81 15.61 0.35
CA ALA A 28 10.67 15.51 1.80
C ALA A 28 11.49 14.36 2.42
N GLY A 29 12.17 13.55 1.61
CA GLY A 29 13.02 12.45 2.08
C GLY A 29 12.25 11.21 2.54
N LEU A 30 11.00 11.05 2.15
CA LEU A 30 10.25 9.83 2.42
C LEU A 30 10.80 8.66 1.59
N GLU A 31 10.83 7.46 2.17
CA GLU A 31 11.45 6.28 1.55
C GLU A 31 10.72 5.82 0.29
N ALA A 32 9.38 5.89 0.32
CA ALA A 32 8.55 5.40 -0.76
C ALA A 32 7.25 6.20 -0.91
N PHE A 33 6.68 6.08 -2.09
CA PHE A 33 5.38 6.60 -2.48
C PHE A 33 4.49 5.46 -2.96
N PHE A 34 3.39 5.27 -2.26
CA PHE A 34 2.39 4.27 -2.62
C PHE A 34 1.10 4.92 -3.08
N ARG A 35 0.41 4.22 -3.96
CA ARG A 35 -0.98 4.49 -4.29
C ARG A 35 -1.84 3.25 -4.13
N SER A 36 -3.12 3.45 -3.84
CA SER A 36 -4.11 2.39 -3.94
C SER A 36 -4.34 1.95 -5.40
N ASP A 37 -4.84 0.75 -5.59
CA ASP A 37 -5.26 0.22 -6.89
C ASP A 37 -6.78 0.02 -6.88
N HIS A 38 -7.49 1.15 -6.90
CA HIS A 38 -8.93 1.26 -6.99
C HIS A 38 -9.34 1.94 -8.29
N SER A 39 -10.46 1.53 -8.86
CA SER A 39 -11.00 2.04 -10.12
C SER A 39 -12.16 3.03 -9.94
N GLY A 40 -12.65 3.19 -8.72
CA GLY A 40 -13.75 4.08 -8.38
C GLY A 40 -13.54 4.82 -7.08
N SER A 41 -14.05 6.06 -6.98
CA SER A 41 -14.07 6.81 -5.73
C SER A 41 -15.00 6.15 -4.72
N PHE A 42 -14.59 6.09 -3.46
CA PHE A 42 -15.43 5.61 -2.36
C PHE A 42 -15.56 6.63 -1.21
N ALA A 43 -14.83 7.75 -1.28
CA ALA A 43 -14.86 8.78 -0.25
C ALA A 43 -14.80 10.21 -0.79
N GLY A 44 -14.32 10.42 -2.01
CA GLY A 44 -14.22 11.73 -2.65
C GLY A 44 -15.32 11.99 -3.68
N PRO A 45 -15.17 13.03 -4.50
CA PRO A 45 -16.14 13.34 -5.56
C PRO A 45 -16.32 12.15 -6.50
N PRO A 46 -17.58 11.73 -6.78
CA PRO A 46 -17.84 10.56 -7.62
C PRO A 46 -17.44 10.76 -9.09
N ASP A 47 -17.36 12.00 -9.55
CA ASP A 47 -17.10 12.37 -10.94
C ASP A 47 -15.62 12.75 -11.19
N GLY A 48 -14.78 12.60 -10.19
CA GLY A 48 -13.33 12.89 -10.30
C GLY A 48 -12.59 11.85 -11.12
N PRO A 49 -11.38 12.18 -11.63
CA PRO A 49 -10.52 11.22 -12.33
C PRO A 49 -10.21 9.99 -11.46
N THR A 50 -10.24 8.81 -12.10
CA THR A 50 -9.79 7.55 -11.50
C THR A 50 -8.82 6.88 -12.46
N THR A 51 -7.53 6.93 -12.15
CA THR A 51 -6.49 6.44 -13.06
C THR A 51 -6.07 5.01 -12.70
N ASP A 52 -5.73 4.18 -13.71
CA ASP A 52 -5.16 2.85 -13.47
C ASP A 52 -3.84 2.95 -12.69
N ALA A 53 -3.67 2.09 -11.70
CA ALA A 53 -2.52 2.14 -10.80
C ALA A 53 -1.21 1.88 -11.53
N TRP A 54 -1.13 0.82 -12.32
CA TRP A 54 0.12 0.40 -12.93
C TRP A 54 0.50 1.26 -14.14
N ALA A 55 -0.50 1.81 -14.86
CA ALA A 55 -0.24 2.81 -15.90
C ALA A 55 0.38 4.09 -15.30
N THR A 56 -0.14 4.58 -14.17
CA THR A 56 0.45 5.76 -13.51
C THR A 56 1.77 5.46 -12.81
N LEU A 57 1.95 4.27 -12.22
CA LEU A 57 3.24 3.85 -11.67
C LEU A 57 4.33 3.78 -12.75
N ALA A 58 4.00 3.36 -13.98
CA ALA A 58 4.93 3.41 -15.11
C ALA A 58 5.36 4.86 -15.44
N GLY A 59 4.44 5.81 -15.39
CA GLY A 59 4.77 7.24 -15.52
C GLY A 59 5.68 7.71 -14.37
N LEU A 60 5.29 7.46 -13.11
CA LEU A 60 6.09 7.83 -11.93
C LEU A 60 7.48 7.19 -11.94
N ALA A 61 7.63 5.98 -12.48
CA ALA A 61 8.92 5.32 -12.65
C ALA A 61 9.92 6.17 -13.48
N ARG A 62 9.40 6.93 -14.45
CA ARG A 62 10.21 7.80 -15.33
C ARG A 62 10.33 9.24 -14.84
N ASP A 63 9.31 9.72 -14.12
CA ASP A 63 9.16 11.12 -13.74
C ASP A 63 9.68 11.43 -12.32
N THR A 64 10.08 10.40 -11.56
CA THR A 64 10.78 10.47 -10.24
C THR A 64 12.17 9.85 -10.34
N THR A 65 13.05 10.10 -9.37
CA THR A 65 14.47 9.71 -9.45
C THR A 65 14.91 8.68 -8.41
N THR A 66 14.57 8.87 -7.16
CA THR A 66 15.12 8.10 -6.03
C THR A 66 14.04 7.39 -5.21
N ILE A 67 12.85 7.98 -5.09
CA ILE A 67 11.77 7.45 -4.26
C ILE A 67 11.31 6.09 -4.79
N ARG A 68 11.13 5.13 -3.90
CA ARG A 68 10.50 3.85 -4.23
C ARG A 68 9.02 4.07 -4.52
N ILE A 69 8.47 3.32 -5.46
CA ILE A 69 7.08 3.50 -5.91
C ILE A 69 6.34 2.16 -5.88
N GLY A 70 5.06 2.18 -5.57
CA GLY A 70 4.31 0.92 -5.54
C GLY A 70 2.81 1.06 -5.36
N SER A 71 2.14 -0.09 -5.41
CA SER A 71 0.73 -0.22 -5.06
C SER A 71 0.56 -0.76 -3.65
N LEU A 72 -0.40 -0.21 -2.89
CA LEU A 72 -0.77 -0.72 -1.57
C LEU A 72 -2.31 -0.77 -1.44
N VAL A 73 -2.96 -1.84 -1.87
CA VAL A 73 -2.43 -3.00 -2.54
C VAL A 73 -3.22 -3.26 -3.83
N SER A 74 -2.61 -3.93 -4.82
CA SER A 74 -3.34 -4.40 -6.00
C SER A 74 -4.21 -5.62 -5.63
N PRO A 75 -5.53 -5.59 -5.93
CA PRO A 75 -6.39 -6.74 -5.72
C PRO A 75 -6.13 -7.81 -6.79
N VAL A 76 -5.98 -9.05 -6.37
CA VAL A 76 -5.71 -10.19 -7.28
C VAL A 76 -6.85 -10.48 -8.25
N THR A 77 -8.01 -9.90 -8.01
CA THR A 77 -9.19 -10.02 -8.87
C THR A 77 -9.10 -9.18 -10.15
N TYR A 78 -8.25 -8.15 -10.19
CA TYR A 78 -8.19 -7.22 -11.32
C TYR A 78 -7.37 -7.72 -12.50
N ARG A 79 -6.36 -8.55 -12.25
CA ARG A 79 -5.38 -8.90 -13.29
C ARG A 79 -5.05 -10.40 -13.28
N ILE A 80 -4.81 -10.94 -14.46
CA ILE A 80 -4.28 -12.29 -14.64
C ILE A 80 -2.84 -12.33 -14.12
N PRO A 81 -2.44 -13.30 -13.27
CA PRO A 81 -1.15 -13.30 -12.58
C PRO A 81 0.07 -13.18 -13.50
N GLY A 82 0.12 -13.92 -14.59
CA GLY A 82 1.24 -13.87 -15.53
C GLY A 82 1.38 -12.52 -16.23
N SER A 83 0.27 -11.94 -16.66
CA SER A 83 0.21 -10.59 -17.24
C SER A 83 0.58 -9.52 -16.19
N PHE A 84 0.15 -9.70 -14.95
CA PHE A 84 0.51 -8.82 -13.84
C PHE A 84 2.02 -8.85 -13.55
N ALA A 85 2.61 -10.04 -13.43
CA ALA A 85 4.05 -10.19 -13.23
C ALA A 85 4.86 -9.50 -14.34
N LYS A 86 4.37 -9.54 -15.59
CA LYS A 86 4.98 -8.85 -16.74
C LYS A 86 4.91 -7.33 -16.61
N VAL A 87 3.77 -6.78 -16.23
CA VAL A 87 3.61 -5.34 -16.00
C VAL A 87 4.55 -4.87 -14.89
N VAL A 88 4.57 -5.57 -13.77
CA VAL A 88 5.48 -5.27 -12.64
C VAL A 88 6.94 -5.24 -13.08
N ALA A 89 7.40 -6.29 -13.77
CA ALA A 89 8.79 -6.37 -14.23
C ALA A 89 9.15 -5.24 -15.22
N THR A 90 8.20 -4.81 -16.03
CA THR A 90 8.39 -3.68 -16.96
C THR A 90 8.53 -2.36 -16.19
N VAL A 91 7.65 -2.12 -15.21
CA VAL A 91 7.72 -0.89 -14.39
C VAL A 91 8.96 -0.90 -13.50
N ASP A 92 9.39 -2.07 -13.01
CA ASP A 92 10.63 -2.21 -12.24
C ASP A 92 11.85 -1.83 -13.08
N GLU A 93 11.93 -2.31 -14.33
CA GLU A 93 12.96 -1.89 -15.29
C GLU A 93 12.92 -0.38 -15.55
N MET A 94 11.73 0.18 -15.85
CA MET A 94 11.56 1.61 -16.12
C MET A 94 12.00 2.48 -14.95
N SER A 95 11.84 2.00 -13.71
CA SER A 95 12.22 2.71 -12.49
C SER A 95 13.69 2.50 -12.09
N GLY A 96 14.41 1.56 -12.70
CA GLY A 96 15.74 1.15 -12.25
C GLY A 96 15.72 0.36 -10.95
N GLY A 97 14.66 -0.45 -10.70
CA GLY A 97 14.57 -1.34 -9.54
C GLY A 97 13.96 -0.71 -8.28
N ARG A 98 13.13 0.34 -8.44
CA ARG A 98 12.48 1.05 -7.32
C ARG A 98 11.07 0.57 -7.00
N VAL A 99 10.55 -0.46 -7.71
CA VAL A 99 9.18 -0.95 -7.51
C VAL A 99 9.04 -1.75 -6.22
N GLU A 100 7.93 -1.51 -5.53
CA GLU A 100 7.40 -2.35 -4.46
C GLU A 100 5.97 -2.78 -4.80
N VAL A 101 5.67 -4.07 -4.61
CA VAL A 101 4.42 -4.68 -5.06
C VAL A 101 3.56 -5.06 -3.88
N GLY A 102 2.48 -4.35 -3.66
CA GLY A 102 1.47 -4.76 -2.70
C GLY A 102 0.40 -5.63 -3.35
N LEU A 103 0.08 -6.76 -2.75
CA LEU A 103 -0.99 -7.66 -3.16
C LEU A 103 -1.99 -7.92 -2.02
N GLY A 104 -3.26 -8.10 -2.38
CA GLY A 104 -4.33 -8.43 -1.46
C GLY A 104 -5.51 -9.12 -2.14
N ALA A 105 -6.42 -9.67 -1.33
CA ALA A 105 -7.58 -10.41 -1.83
C ALA A 105 -8.67 -9.54 -2.51
N GLY A 106 -8.58 -8.21 -2.38
CA GLY A 106 -9.64 -7.29 -2.81
C GLY A 106 -10.83 -7.22 -1.84
N TRP A 107 -11.56 -6.11 -1.83
CA TRP A 107 -12.68 -5.90 -0.92
C TRP A 107 -13.83 -5.07 -1.50
N ASN A 108 -13.56 -4.17 -2.45
CA ASN A 108 -14.55 -3.21 -2.95
C ASN A 108 -15.35 -3.83 -4.11
N GLU A 109 -16.51 -4.42 -3.80
CA GLU A 109 -17.39 -5.04 -4.80
C GLU A 109 -17.98 -4.06 -5.83
N PRO A 110 -18.39 -2.81 -5.46
CA PRO A 110 -18.98 -1.88 -6.43
C PRO A 110 -18.11 -1.61 -7.65
N GLU A 111 -16.80 -1.44 -7.50
CA GLU A 111 -15.88 -1.18 -8.61
C GLU A 111 -15.71 -2.40 -9.53
N HIS A 112 -15.74 -3.61 -8.97
CA HIS A 112 -15.72 -4.84 -9.77
C HIS A 112 -16.93 -4.91 -10.69
N ARG A 113 -18.12 -4.61 -10.15
CA ARG A 113 -19.36 -4.56 -10.94
C ARG A 113 -19.32 -3.49 -12.02
N GLN A 114 -18.78 -2.30 -11.73
CA GLN A 114 -18.64 -1.20 -12.70
C GLN A 114 -17.77 -1.57 -13.90
N LEU A 115 -16.70 -2.32 -13.66
CA LEU A 115 -15.76 -2.75 -14.70
C LEU A 115 -16.05 -4.13 -15.29
N GLY A 116 -17.13 -4.81 -14.86
CA GLY A 116 -17.45 -6.17 -15.32
C GLY A 116 -16.46 -7.22 -14.83
N ILE A 117 -15.74 -6.94 -13.73
CA ILE A 117 -14.78 -7.86 -13.13
C ILE A 117 -15.52 -8.77 -12.15
N PRO A 118 -15.36 -10.11 -12.22
CA PRO A 118 -15.96 -11.02 -11.26
C PRO A 118 -15.50 -10.73 -9.82
N PHE A 119 -16.45 -10.75 -8.88
CA PHE A 119 -16.17 -10.61 -7.45
C PHE A 119 -16.61 -11.87 -6.70
N PRO A 120 -15.79 -12.93 -6.70
CA PRO A 120 -16.12 -14.18 -6.06
C PRO A 120 -16.14 -14.05 -4.52
N PRO A 121 -16.71 -15.05 -3.80
CA PRO A 121 -16.69 -15.10 -2.35
C PRO A 121 -15.26 -14.99 -1.78
N LEU A 122 -15.13 -14.48 -0.56
CA LEU A 122 -13.83 -14.23 0.08
C LEU A 122 -12.90 -15.47 0.08
N ARG A 123 -13.47 -16.67 0.26
CA ARG A 123 -12.69 -17.91 0.22
C ARG A 123 -11.97 -18.06 -1.13
N GLU A 124 -12.71 -17.94 -2.23
CA GLU A 124 -12.15 -18.06 -3.58
C GLU A 124 -11.16 -16.94 -3.89
N ARG A 125 -11.43 -15.70 -3.41
CA ARG A 125 -10.45 -14.61 -3.56
C ARG A 125 -9.13 -14.90 -2.86
N TYR A 126 -9.16 -15.60 -1.74
CA TYR A 126 -7.94 -16.09 -1.08
C TYR A 126 -7.31 -17.28 -1.81
N ASP A 127 -8.10 -18.17 -2.43
CA ASP A 127 -7.57 -19.25 -3.28
C ASP A 127 -6.81 -18.64 -4.47
N ARG A 128 -7.41 -17.64 -5.12
CA ARG A 128 -6.77 -16.88 -6.21
C ARG A 128 -5.54 -16.08 -5.75
N LEU A 129 -5.55 -15.52 -4.53
CA LEU A 129 -4.39 -14.82 -3.97
C LEU A 129 -3.21 -15.80 -3.79
N GLU A 130 -3.46 -16.99 -3.27
CA GLU A 130 -2.45 -18.01 -3.06
C GLU A 130 -1.81 -18.45 -4.39
N GLU A 131 -2.63 -18.74 -5.41
CA GLU A 131 -2.14 -19.08 -6.75
C GLU A 131 -1.41 -17.91 -7.42
N THR A 132 -1.95 -16.67 -7.28
CA THR A 132 -1.29 -15.47 -7.82
C THR A 132 0.10 -15.29 -7.20
N LEU A 133 0.23 -15.46 -5.90
CA LEU A 133 1.54 -15.37 -5.23
C LEU A 133 2.51 -16.43 -5.72
N ALA A 134 2.06 -17.67 -5.84
CA ALA A 134 2.89 -18.76 -6.37
C ALA A 134 3.35 -18.47 -7.81
N ILE A 135 2.44 -17.99 -8.67
CA ILE A 135 2.75 -17.69 -10.07
C ILE A 135 3.67 -16.49 -10.20
N VAL A 136 3.36 -15.39 -9.52
CA VAL A 136 4.16 -14.15 -9.60
C VAL A 136 5.57 -14.41 -9.05
N HIS A 137 5.68 -15.06 -7.89
CA HIS A 137 6.96 -15.44 -7.31
C HIS A 137 7.72 -16.42 -8.21
N GLY A 138 7.06 -17.45 -8.74
CA GLY A 138 7.67 -18.41 -9.66
C GLY A 138 8.22 -17.74 -10.92
N LEU A 139 7.43 -16.87 -11.58
CA LEU A 139 7.88 -16.12 -12.76
C LEU A 139 9.09 -15.23 -12.49
N TRP A 140 9.25 -14.74 -11.27
CA TRP A 140 10.40 -13.91 -10.89
C TRP A 140 11.63 -14.71 -10.48
N THR A 141 11.48 -15.96 -10.03
CA THR A 141 12.55 -16.68 -9.34
C THR A 141 12.91 -18.02 -9.95
N GLU A 142 12.00 -18.65 -10.68
CA GLU A 142 12.22 -19.92 -11.33
C GLU A 142 12.90 -19.77 -12.70
N PRO A 143 13.61 -20.79 -13.21
CA PRO A 143 14.23 -20.74 -14.53
C PRO A 143 13.19 -20.71 -15.64
N ASP A 144 13.61 -20.28 -16.84
CA ASP A 144 12.80 -20.32 -18.06
C ASP A 144 12.26 -21.74 -18.34
N GLY A 145 11.04 -21.81 -18.85
CA GLY A 145 10.35 -23.07 -19.07
C GLY A 145 9.55 -23.55 -17.86
N TRP A 146 9.52 -22.75 -16.76
CA TRP A 146 8.73 -23.10 -15.59
C TRP A 146 7.24 -23.15 -15.90
N GLY A 147 6.48 -23.96 -15.16
CA GLY A 147 5.05 -24.09 -15.27
C GLY A 147 4.36 -24.11 -13.91
N TYR A 148 3.06 -23.81 -13.93
CA TYR A 148 2.18 -23.87 -12.76
C TYR A 148 0.83 -24.48 -13.17
N ASP A 149 0.32 -25.43 -12.39
CA ASP A 149 -0.96 -26.10 -12.63
C ASP A 149 -1.85 -25.95 -11.38
N GLY A 150 -2.64 -24.89 -11.35
CA GLY A 150 -3.55 -24.55 -10.27
C GLY A 150 -5.01 -24.79 -10.63
N GLU A 151 -5.91 -24.52 -9.70
CA GLU A 151 -7.36 -24.60 -9.89
C GLU A 151 -7.88 -23.44 -10.76
N HIS A 152 -7.34 -22.24 -10.55
CA HIS A 152 -7.78 -21.01 -11.24
C HIS A 152 -6.86 -20.61 -12.40
N TRP A 153 -5.57 -20.96 -12.32
CA TRP A 153 -4.58 -20.51 -13.28
C TRP A 153 -3.62 -21.62 -13.68
N GLN A 154 -3.29 -21.67 -14.98
CA GLN A 154 -2.34 -22.64 -15.53
C GLN A 154 -1.34 -21.91 -16.41
N LEU A 155 -0.06 -22.21 -16.23
CA LEU A 155 1.05 -21.73 -17.03
C LEU A 155 1.89 -22.91 -17.51
N SER A 156 2.39 -22.82 -18.74
CA SER A 156 3.33 -23.80 -19.31
C SER A 156 4.42 -23.05 -20.05
N ASP A 157 5.65 -23.56 -19.98
CA ASP A 157 6.80 -23.01 -20.69
C ASP A 157 6.96 -21.49 -20.51
N ALA A 158 6.88 -21.03 -19.26
CA ALA A 158 6.83 -19.63 -18.94
C ALA A 158 8.21 -18.96 -19.02
N HIS A 159 8.26 -17.78 -19.65
CA HIS A 159 9.44 -16.94 -19.78
C HIS A 159 9.12 -15.50 -19.41
N LEU A 160 9.86 -14.90 -18.49
CA LEU A 160 9.69 -13.50 -18.09
C LEU A 160 10.84 -12.64 -18.63
N ARG A 161 10.51 -11.68 -19.50
CA ARG A 161 11.44 -10.67 -20.02
C ARG A 161 10.77 -9.29 -20.06
N PRO A 162 11.35 -8.20 -19.50
CA PRO A 162 12.63 -8.24 -18.74
C PRO A 162 12.51 -9.05 -17.45
N PRO A 163 13.63 -9.50 -16.86
CA PRO A 163 13.59 -10.13 -15.54
C PRO A 163 13.28 -9.08 -14.46
N ALA A 164 12.62 -9.48 -13.40
CA ALA A 164 12.26 -8.58 -12.29
C ALA A 164 13.38 -8.46 -11.22
N THR A 165 14.60 -8.18 -11.67
CA THR A 165 15.81 -8.20 -10.82
C THR A 165 16.63 -6.92 -10.88
N PHE A 166 16.05 -5.82 -11.37
CA PHE A 166 16.75 -4.53 -11.54
C PHE A 166 17.21 -3.89 -10.23
N SER A 167 16.52 -4.17 -9.13
CA SER A 167 16.89 -3.69 -7.79
C SER A 167 18.16 -4.35 -7.22
N GLY A 168 18.73 -5.33 -7.90
CA GLY A 168 19.78 -6.21 -7.36
C GLY A 168 19.24 -7.24 -6.36
N ARG A 169 17.93 -7.27 -6.13
CA ARG A 169 17.23 -8.29 -5.34
C ARG A 169 16.82 -9.45 -6.24
N ARG A 170 16.42 -10.56 -5.61
CA ARG A 170 15.90 -11.73 -6.32
C ARG A 170 14.58 -11.43 -7.05
N HIS A 171 13.78 -10.50 -6.52
CA HIS A 171 12.51 -10.02 -7.08
C HIS A 171 12.16 -8.64 -6.51
N PRO A 172 11.19 -7.91 -7.06
CA PRO A 172 10.66 -6.68 -6.47
C PRO A 172 10.15 -6.94 -5.05
N HIS A 173 10.28 -5.94 -4.16
CA HIS A 173 9.83 -6.06 -2.78
C HIS A 173 8.34 -6.35 -2.72
N LEU A 174 7.96 -7.50 -2.14
CA LEU A 174 6.59 -8.00 -2.12
C LEU A 174 5.93 -7.74 -0.76
N ILE A 175 4.84 -6.97 -0.79
CA ILE A 175 4.05 -6.60 0.37
C ILE A 175 2.71 -7.33 0.33
N LEU A 176 2.33 -7.99 1.42
CA LEU A 176 0.96 -8.48 1.58
C LEU A 176 0.21 -7.60 2.57
N GLY A 177 -0.94 -7.06 2.12
CA GLY A 177 -1.80 -6.19 2.91
C GLY A 177 -3.06 -6.88 3.41
N GLY A 178 -3.47 -6.54 4.65
CA GLY A 178 -4.75 -7.00 5.21
C GLY A 178 -4.77 -7.13 6.72
N ASP A 179 -5.78 -7.86 7.23
CA ASP A 179 -6.03 -7.99 8.67
C ASP A 179 -5.11 -8.97 9.41
N GLY A 180 -4.27 -9.72 8.69
CA GLY A 180 -3.35 -10.68 9.27
C GLY A 180 -4.06 -11.89 9.89
N GLY A 181 -5.19 -12.33 9.33
CA GLY A 181 -5.82 -13.59 9.72
C GLY A 181 -4.92 -14.80 9.42
N PRO A 182 -5.23 -15.99 9.95
CA PRO A 182 -4.32 -17.16 9.89
C PRO A 182 -3.89 -17.55 8.48
N ARG A 183 -4.79 -17.45 7.49
CA ARG A 183 -4.46 -17.77 6.10
C ARG A 183 -3.49 -16.74 5.50
N LEU A 184 -3.75 -15.44 5.72
CA LEU A 184 -2.88 -14.38 5.25
C LEU A 184 -1.51 -14.45 5.91
N ALA A 185 -1.44 -14.70 7.23
CA ALA A 185 -0.18 -14.86 7.95
C ALA A 185 0.69 -15.99 7.37
N ARG A 186 0.07 -17.11 6.97
CA ARG A 186 0.77 -18.22 6.29
C ARG A 186 1.30 -17.78 4.91
N LEU A 187 0.51 -17.05 4.12
CA LEU A 187 0.95 -16.54 2.82
C LEU A 187 2.09 -15.53 2.97
N VAL A 188 2.03 -14.65 3.97
CA VAL A 188 3.12 -13.74 4.33
C VAL A 188 4.38 -14.54 4.64
N ALA A 189 4.29 -15.53 5.52
CA ALA A 189 5.43 -16.36 5.89
C ALA A 189 6.06 -17.08 4.69
N THR A 190 5.26 -17.46 3.69
CA THR A 190 5.75 -18.19 2.51
C THR A 190 6.38 -17.28 1.46
N TYR A 191 5.76 -16.12 1.17
CA TYR A 191 6.09 -15.35 -0.03
C TYR A 191 6.55 -13.91 0.22
N ALA A 192 6.08 -13.24 1.29
CA ALA A 192 6.23 -11.80 1.40
C ALA A 192 7.56 -11.36 2.02
N ASP A 193 8.08 -10.22 1.56
CA ASP A 193 9.16 -9.47 2.22
C ASP A 193 8.61 -8.58 3.33
N GLU A 194 7.33 -8.15 3.21
CA GLU A 194 6.69 -7.23 4.14
C GLU A 194 5.22 -7.60 4.35
N PHE A 195 4.77 -7.49 5.59
CA PHE A 195 3.35 -7.53 5.95
C PHE A 195 2.87 -6.14 6.34
N ASN A 196 1.82 -5.64 5.65
CA ASN A 196 1.20 -4.36 5.96
C ASN A 196 -0.16 -4.55 6.64
N ARG A 197 -0.27 -4.03 7.88
CA ARG A 197 -1.53 -3.98 8.61
C ARG A 197 -2.27 -2.67 8.30
N GLY A 198 -3.35 -2.74 7.52
CA GLY A 198 -4.19 -1.59 7.21
C GLY A 198 -4.98 -1.09 8.44
N SER A 199 -5.26 0.21 8.51
CA SER A 199 -6.01 0.86 9.60
C SER A 199 -5.50 0.45 10.99
N ALA A 200 -4.19 0.46 11.19
CA ALA A 200 -3.54 -0.12 12.34
C ALA A 200 -3.70 0.75 13.60
N THR A 201 -4.12 0.11 14.67
CA THR A 201 -3.86 0.60 16.05
C THR A 201 -2.70 -0.21 16.64
N PRO A 202 -1.97 0.29 17.67
CA PRO A 202 -0.89 -0.47 18.30
C PRO A 202 -1.31 -1.88 18.75
N ALA A 203 -2.53 -2.03 19.28
CA ALA A 203 -3.03 -3.32 19.72
C ALA A 203 -3.27 -4.28 18.54
N ARG A 204 -3.94 -3.81 17.47
CA ARG A 204 -4.21 -4.61 16.27
C ARG A 204 -2.93 -4.97 15.51
N ALA A 205 -1.96 -4.05 15.47
CA ALA A 205 -0.66 -4.31 14.89
C ALA A 205 0.06 -5.46 15.62
N ARG A 206 0.18 -5.35 16.94
CA ARG A 206 0.85 -6.37 17.78
C ARG A 206 0.21 -7.76 17.62
N GLU A 207 -1.12 -7.83 17.61
CA GLU A 207 -1.85 -9.09 17.42
C GLU A 207 -1.56 -9.71 16.03
N ALA A 208 -1.66 -8.92 14.96
CA ALA A 208 -1.43 -9.40 13.59
C ALA A 208 0.04 -9.83 13.39
N PHE A 209 0.99 -9.06 13.91
CA PHE A 209 2.42 -9.35 13.83
C PHE A 209 2.78 -10.63 14.59
N GLY A 210 2.16 -10.86 15.75
CA GLY A 210 2.31 -12.12 16.49
C GLY A 210 1.89 -13.33 15.66
N ARG A 211 0.77 -13.25 14.93
CA ARG A 211 0.33 -14.33 14.03
C ARG A 211 1.30 -14.56 12.86
N VAL A 212 1.86 -13.49 12.29
CA VAL A 212 2.87 -13.61 11.23
C VAL A 212 4.14 -14.28 11.77
N ALA A 213 4.61 -13.87 12.94
CA ALA A 213 5.78 -14.47 13.56
C ALA A 213 5.60 -15.97 13.84
N GLU A 214 4.44 -16.39 14.35
CA GLU A 214 4.15 -17.81 14.56
C GLU A 214 4.06 -18.59 13.24
N ALA A 215 3.47 -17.99 12.19
CA ALA A 215 3.44 -18.61 10.86
C ALA A 215 4.84 -18.78 10.27
N CYS A 216 5.74 -17.81 10.44
CA CYS A 216 7.15 -17.93 10.02
C CYS A 216 7.85 -19.08 10.75
N LYS A 217 7.73 -19.14 12.09
CA LYS A 217 8.31 -20.22 12.89
C LYS A 217 7.83 -21.60 12.45
N ALA A 218 6.54 -21.72 12.12
CA ALA A 218 5.92 -22.98 11.70
C ALA A 218 6.55 -23.57 10.43
N ILE A 219 7.13 -22.74 9.56
CA ILE A 219 7.81 -23.17 8.32
C ILE A 219 9.35 -23.05 8.42
N GLY A 220 9.90 -22.76 9.59
CA GLY A 220 11.34 -22.59 9.80
C GLY A 220 11.92 -21.30 9.22
N ARG A 221 11.09 -20.29 8.92
CA ARG A 221 11.52 -18.96 8.50
C ARG A 221 11.80 -18.07 9.70
N ASP A 222 12.89 -17.32 9.65
CA ASP A 222 13.15 -16.28 10.65
C ASP A 222 12.06 -15.18 10.58
N PRO A 223 11.29 -14.94 11.66
CA PRO A 223 10.31 -13.87 11.69
C PRO A 223 10.88 -12.46 11.42
N GLU A 224 12.14 -12.21 11.77
CA GLU A 224 12.81 -10.93 11.55
C GLU A 224 13.13 -10.67 10.07
N SER A 225 13.04 -11.69 9.22
CA SER A 225 13.17 -11.55 7.77
C SER A 225 11.98 -10.89 7.10
N VAL A 226 10.84 -10.72 7.81
CA VAL A 226 9.63 -10.05 7.33
C VAL A 226 9.54 -8.67 7.94
N VAL A 227 9.50 -7.64 7.09
CA VAL A 227 9.25 -6.26 7.54
C VAL A 227 7.80 -6.15 8.01
N LEU A 228 7.59 -5.55 9.19
CA LEU A 228 6.27 -5.34 9.77
C LEU A 228 5.89 -3.86 9.62
N SER A 229 4.90 -3.57 8.77
CA SER A 229 4.44 -2.20 8.52
C SER A 229 2.98 -1.99 8.87
N ALA A 230 2.63 -0.72 9.01
CA ALA A 230 1.27 -0.28 9.29
C ALA A 230 0.85 0.84 8.35
N MET A 231 -0.35 0.75 7.77
CA MET A 231 -0.99 1.86 7.09
C MET A 231 -1.90 2.57 8.09
N VAL A 232 -1.70 3.88 8.24
CA VAL A 232 -2.37 4.72 9.24
C VAL A 232 -2.74 6.04 8.60
N GLY A 233 -3.99 6.48 8.78
CA GLY A 233 -4.42 7.81 8.34
C GLY A 233 -3.57 8.90 9.00
N VAL A 234 -3.30 9.97 8.27
CA VAL A 234 -2.49 11.07 8.76
C VAL A 234 -3.18 12.42 8.56
N LEU A 235 -3.11 13.28 9.58
CA LEU A 235 -3.52 14.68 9.52
C LEU A 235 -2.73 15.49 10.54
N VAL A 236 -1.67 16.15 10.10
CA VAL A 236 -0.75 16.89 10.97
C VAL A 236 -0.68 18.37 10.57
N ALA A 237 -0.38 19.23 11.52
CA ALA A 237 -0.20 20.66 11.29
C ALA A 237 0.81 21.23 12.31
N GLU A 238 1.45 22.37 12.00
CA GLU A 238 2.38 23.03 12.94
C GLU A 238 1.65 23.59 14.15
N THR A 239 0.39 24.04 13.96
CA THR A 239 -0.43 24.66 15.01
C THR A 239 -1.82 24.02 15.06
N GLU A 240 -2.49 24.16 16.21
CA GLU A 240 -3.88 23.72 16.38
C GLU A 240 -4.85 24.47 15.41
N ALA A 241 -4.56 25.74 15.09
CA ALA A 241 -5.39 26.51 14.16
C ALA A 241 -5.32 25.94 12.74
N GLU A 242 -4.12 25.64 12.23
CA GLU A 242 -3.92 24.97 10.94
C GLU A 242 -4.52 23.56 10.92
N LEU A 243 -4.41 22.84 12.06
CA LEU A 243 -5.02 21.52 12.18
C LEU A 243 -6.54 21.60 11.98
N LEU A 244 -7.22 22.56 12.60
CA LEU A 244 -8.66 22.75 12.45
C LEU A 244 -9.05 23.11 11.00
N ASP A 245 -8.24 23.90 10.30
CA ASP A 245 -8.46 24.18 8.87
C ASP A 245 -8.34 22.90 8.03
N ARG A 246 -7.32 22.08 8.25
CA ARG A 246 -7.16 20.77 7.59
C ARG A 246 -8.30 19.80 7.93
N VAL A 247 -8.74 19.79 9.18
CA VAL A 247 -9.92 19.01 9.60
C VAL A 247 -11.16 19.42 8.82
N ARG A 248 -11.40 20.72 8.65
CA ARG A 248 -12.53 21.22 7.86
C ARG A 248 -12.46 20.73 6.42
N LEU A 249 -11.31 20.89 5.76
CA LEU A 249 -11.11 20.44 4.37
C LEU A 249 -11.32 18.93 4.24
N GLN A 250 -10.82 18.15 5.18
CA GLN A 250 -10.95 16.68 5.14
C GLN A 250 -12.38 16.21 5.39
N ARG A 251 -13.11 16.87 6.28
CA ARG A 251 -14.55 16.62 6.49
C ARG A 251 -15.37 16.94 5.25
N GLU A 252 -15.08 18.05 4.57
CA GLU A 252 -15.69 18.40 3.30
C GLU A 252 -15.41 17.34 2.24
N PHE A 253 -14.16 16.87 2.15
CA PHE A 253 -13.75 15.80 1.24
C PHE A 253 -14.51 14.49 1.47
N PHE A 254 -14.73 14.10 2.72
CA PHE A 254 -15.51 12.89 3.05
C PHE A 254 -17.04 13.09 3.00
N GLY A 255 -17.52 14.28 2.67
CA GLY A 255 -18.96 14.59 2.72
C GLY A 255 -19.50 14.70 4.16
N GLU A 256 -18.63 14.86 5.15
CA GLU A 256 -18.94 14.94 6.58
C GLU A 256 -18.92 16.40 7.09
N GLY A 257 -19.04 17.39 6.21
CA GLY A 257 -18.92 18.82 6.55
C GLY A 257 -19.90 19.30 7.65
N GLY A 258 -21.06 18.65 7.78
CA GLY A 258 -22.04 18.93 8.83
C GLY A 258 -21.76 18.29 10.20
N ALA A 259 -20.79 17.38 10.31
CA ALA A 259 -20.44 16.73 11.58
C ALA A 259 -19.78 17.73 12.55
N ASP A 260 -19.85 17.45 13.86
CA ASP A 260 -19.09 18.21 14.85
C ASP A 260 -17.59 17.94 14.71
N ALA A 261 -16.75 19.00 14.69
CA ALA A 261 -15.31 18.86 14.46
C ALA A 261 -14.61 18.14 15.59
N ASP A 262 -14.99 18.40 16.83
CA ASP A 262 -14.36 17.77 18.01
C ASP A 262 -14.74 16.29 18.09
N ALA A 263 -15.98 15.94 17.79
CA ALA A 263 -16.42 14.55 17.72
C ALA A 263 -15.70 13.80 16.58
N TRP A 264 -15.53 14.43 15.41
CA TRP A 264 -14.80 13.89 14.28
C TRP A 264 -13.33 13.61 14.60
N LEU A 265 -12.67 14.56 15.28
CA LEU A 265 -11.29 14.43 15.78
C LEU A 265 -11.18 13.31 16.81
N ALA A 266 -12.08 13.28 17.79
CA ALA A 266 -12.07 12.29 18.87
C ALA A 266 -12.18 10.86 18.33
N GLU A 267 -13.04 10.64 17.33
CA GLU A 267 -13.22 9.31 16.69
C GLU A 267 -11.93 8.81 16.02
N ARG A 268 -11.12 9.72 15.45
CA ARG A 268 -9.93 9.39 14.63
C ARG A 268 -8.62 9.44 15.40
N ARG A 269 -8.57 10.18 16.51
CA ARG A 269 -7.35 10.43 17.30
C ARG A 269 -6.62 9.16 17.73
N ASP A 270 -7.37 8.13 18.11
CA ASP A 270 -6.78 6.84 18.52
C ASP A 270 -6.40 5.91 17.36
N ARG A 271 -6.78 6.27 16.14
CA ARG A 271 -6.55 5.45 14.94
C ARG A 271 -5.57 6.07 13.95
N TRP A 272 -5.41 7.40 13.99
CA TRP A 272 -4.59 8.16 13.05
C TRP A 272 -3.37 8.77 13.73
N ILE A 273 -2.38 9.16 12.92
CA ILE A 273 -1.31 10.07 13.32
C ILE A 273 -1.85 11.48 13.08
N MET A 274 -2.26 12.17 14.17
CA MET A 274 -3.03 13.38 14.06
C MET A 274 -2.62 14.38 15.14
N GLY A 275 -2.57 15.68 14.75
CA GLY A 275 -2.31 16.78 15.67
C GLY A 275 -1.06 17.58 15.30
N THR A 276 -0.53 18.30 16.28
CA THR A 276 0.76 18.98 16.18
C THR A 276 1.92 17.97 16.14
N PRO A 277 3.15 18.39 15.79
CA PRO A 277 4.30 17.50 15.74
C PRO A 277 4.49 16.63 16.98
N ASP A 278 4.32 17.19 18.18
CA ASP A 278 4.46 16.44 19.44
C ASP A 278 3.41 15.32 19.58
N ALA A 279 2.15 15.62 19.23
CA ALA A 279 1.06 14.64 19.28
C ALA A 279 1.27 13.53 18.22
N ALA A 280 1.72 13.90 17.03
CA ALA A 280 2.06 12.98 15.96
C ALA A 280 3.21 12.06 16.38
N GLN A 281 4.27 12.60 16.96
CA GLN A 281 5.44 11.87 17.44
C GLN A 281 5.06 10.83 18.50
N ALA A 282 4.24 11.22 19.50
CA ALA A 282 3.76 10.29 20.52
C ALA A 282 2.99 9.09 19.91
N ARG A 283 2.23 9.32 18.83
CA ARG A 283 1.51 8.26 18.12
C ARG A 283 2.45 7.35 17.33
N ILE A 284 3.48 7.91 16.68
CA ILE A 284 4.53 7.18 15.98
C ILE A 284 5.29 6.28 16.98
N GLU A 285 5.64 6.78 18.14
CA GLU A 285 6.30 6.01 19.19
C GLU A 285 5.45 4.85 19.72
N ALA A 286 4.14 5.06 19.88
CA ALA A 286 3.23 4.00 20.28
C ALA A 286 3.11 2.88 19.25
N LEU A 287 3.19 3.20 17.94
CA LEU A 287 3.24 2.24 16.86
C LEU A 287 4.60 1.51 16.84
N ALA A 288 5.70 2.22 17.02
CA ALA A 288 7.04 1.64 17.14
C ALA A 288 7.11 0.62 18.28
N ALA A 289 6.61 0.97 19.47
CA ALA A 289 6.53 0.09 20.62
C ALA A 289 5.62 -1.14 20.41
N ALA A 290 4.75 -1.11 19.39
CA ALA A 290 3.95 -2.24 18.97
C ALA A 290 4.64 -3.13 17.92
N GLY A 291 5.88 -2.82 17.53
CA GLY A 291 6.67 -3.58 16.56
C GLY A 291 6.55 -3.08 15.13
N VAL A 292 5.93 -1.92 14.89
CA VAL A 292 5.89 -1.31 13.54
C VAL A 292 7.28 -0.82 13.17
N GLN A 293 7.78 -1.27 12.02
CA GLN A 293 9.10 -0.90 11.50
C GLN A 293 9.02 0.13 10.38
N ARG A 294 7.87 0.21 9.68
CA ARG A 294 7.58 1.13 8.60
C ARG A 294 6.13 1.62 8.69
N ILE A 295 5.92 2.92 8.54
CA ILE A 295 4.59 3.52 8.53
C ILE A 295 4.27 4.00 7.11
N MET A 296 3.12 3.55 6.59
CA MET A 296 2.49 4.07 5.39
C MET A 296 1.52 5.16 5.82
N LEU A 297 1.91 6.42 5.64
CA LEU A 297 1.14 7.61 6.00
C LEU A 297 0.02 7.80 4.97
N GLN A 298 -1.20 7.36 5.31
CA GLN A 298 -2.35 7.43 4.39
C GLN A 298 -2.92 8.85 4.39
N ASP A 299 -2.63 9.55 3.30
CA ASP A 299 -3.01 10.93 3.06
C ASP A 299 -4.32 11.04 2.28
N PHE A 300 -5.28 11.77 2.83
CA PHE A 300 -6.57 12.12 2.23
C PHE A 300 -6.69 13.60 1.85
N LEU A 301 -5.61 14.38 2.00
CA LEU A 301 -5.50 15.76 1.52
C LEU A 301 -4.35 15.88 0.50
N PRO A 302 -4.38 15.13 -0.60
CA PRO A 302 -3.23 14.94 -1.49
C PRO A 302 -2.80 16.20 -2.25
N ARG A 303 -3.54 17.31 -2.13
CA ARG A 303 -3.18 18.62 -2.68
C ARG A 303 -2.49 19.53 -1.66
N ASP A 304 -2.41 19.10 -0.38
CA ASP A 304 -1.71 19.82 0.69
C ASP A 304 -0.23 19.40 0.75
N LEU A 305 0.58 19.96 -0.14
CA LEU A 305 2.00 19.64 -0.21
C LEU A 305 2.79 20.17 1.00
N GLU A 306 2.25 21.15 1.73
CA GLU A 306 2.84 21.65 2.99
C GLU A 306 2.74 20.60 4.08
N MET A 307 1.63 19.86 4.15
CA MET A 307 1.50 18.72 5.05
C MET A 307 2.54 17.64 4.72
N VAL A 308 2.78 17.34 3.43
CA VAL A 308 3.82 16.39 3.02
C VAL A 308 5.20 16.83 3.46
N ALA A 309 5.53 18.11 3.31
CA ALA A 309 6.80 18.65 3.79
C ALA A 309 6.95 18.54 5.32
N LEU A 310 5.87 18.76 6.08
CA LEU A 310 5.84 18.55 7.53
C LEU A 310 6.06 17.08 7.89
N LEU A 311 5.44 16.15 7.16
CA LEU A 311 5.65 14.71 7.36
C LEU A 311 7.11 14.30 7.13
N GLY A 312 7.78 14.90 6.15
CA GLY A 312 9.22 14.69 5.93
C GLY A 312 10.06 15.14 7.14
N ARG A 313 9.75 16.29 7.75
CA ARG A 313 10.44 16.75 8.97
C ARG A 313 10.20 15.80 10.15
N LEU A 314 8.98 15.33 10.35
CA LEU A 314 8.67 14.34 11.39
C LEU A 314 9.38 13.00 11.15
N ALA A 315 9.59 12.62 9.89
CA ALA A 315 10.30 11.38 9.53
C ALA A 315 11.82 11.48 9.75
N ALA A 316 12.37 12.67 9.68
CA ALA A 316 13.81 12.93 9.90
C ALA A 316 14.19 12.96 11.39
N GLY A 317 13.22 13.05 12.32
CA GLY A 317 13.40 13.00 13.78
C GLY A 317 13.75 14.34 14.34
#